data_8614d8e398c7888d0cd86c7ebcd2cf61
#
_entry.id   8614d8e398c7888d0cd86c7ebcd2cf61
#
_cell.length_a   1.000
_cell.length_b   1.000
_cell.length_c   1.000
_cell.angle_alpha   90.00
_cell.angle_beta   90.00
_cell.angle_gamma   90.00
#
_symmetry.space_group_name_H-M   'P 1'
#
loop_
_entity.id
_entity.type
_entity.pdbx_description
1 polymer ?
#
loop_
_entity_poly.entity_id
_entity_poly.type
_entity_poly.pdbx_seq_one_letter_code
_entity_poly.pdbx_strand_id
1 'polypeptide(L)'
;MALLSELELPVLDYADPALRGPAFHPRMAELRAQGWLAATPIGAMVLDREAAEVFLRSRSTTFPGLKLAELFSIETGPLAEELRRNILCIDGDDHRRLRNLVNPSFTPRAADRWRPAMRTYLEQLWDAVRADGRCEFVEAFAKPYPSLVIATVMGAPLSDAPRLHHWSNWIQKQFDAEALMTERALIEEAVVEFYDYADALLTARRADPGEDLVSTLLAAEADGDRLSEVECVNLVLNVLIGGVDTTQSQLAHAIRLLAEHPDQWDALHADPSLAAGAVEEALRYEPITPFTARIVVEDMEVRDVAFPAGTVVLVAACTANRDGVEDPDRFDITRTDGGRLTTFGAGIHYCLGANLARAELQEGLGFLAAHIERLELDGNPVYGGVTGIYGLDRLPIRFKESTPPS
;
A
#
# COMPACT_ATOMS: atom_id res chain seq x y z
N MET A 1 13.99 33.99 -2.22
CA MET A 1 14.17 32.56 -1.91
C MET A 1 14.41 32.47 -0.41
N ALA A 2 13.51 31.81 0.30
CA ALA A 2 13.64 31.58 1.73
C ALA A 2 14.24 30.19 1.96
N LEU A 3 15.04 29.99 3.01
CA LEU A 3 15.40 28.65 3.44
C LEU A 3 14.22 28.00 4.16
N LEU A 4 14.02 26.70 3.95
CA LEU A 4 12.97 25.95 4.67
C LEU A 4 13.02 26.16 6.18
N SER A 5 14.24 26.24 6.77
CA SER A 5 14.47 26.47 8.19
C SER A 5 14.10 27.88 8.69
N GLU A 6 13.88 28.83 7.79
CA GLU A 6 13.49 30.21 8.13
C GLU A 6 11.97 30.42 8.11
N LEU A 7 11.20 29.41 7.70
CA LEU A 7 9.74 29.49 7.60
C LEU A 7 9.07 29.15 8.93
N GLU A 8 8.10 29.96 9.33
CA GLU A 8 7.16 29.59 10.41
C GLU A 8 6.06 28.71 9.83
N LEU A 9 6.18 27.39 10.02
CA LEU A 9 5.26 26.39 9.48
C LEU A 9 4.33 25.84 10.55
N PRO A 10 3.08 25.53 10.23
CA PRO A 10 2.23 24.75 11.12
C PRO A 10 2.86 23.37 11.35
N VAL A 11 2.70 22.83 12.56
CA VAL A 11 3.33 21.58 12.97
C VAL A 11 2.33 20.43 12.99
N LEU A 12 2.71 19.29 12.44
CA LEU A 12 2.03 18.01 12.59
C LEU A 12 2.94 17.02 13.33
N ASP A 13 2.50 16.58 14.49
CA ASP A 13 3.01 15.36 15.09
C ASP A 13 2.16 14.18 14.59
N TYR A 14 2.64 13.49 13.57
CA TYR A 14 1.92 12.35 12.98
C TYR A 14 1.97 11.08 13.84
N ALA A 15 2.78 11.07 14.89
CA ALA A 15 2.81 9.98 15.87
C ALA A 15 1.73 10.13 16.95
N ASP A 16 1.04 11.28 17.01
CA ASP A 16 -0.03 11.52 18.00
C ASP A 16 -1.19 10.52 17.80
N PRO A 17 -1.48 9.64 18.79
CA PRO A 17 -2.59 8.71 18.70
C PRO A 17 -3.96 9.36 18.51
N ALA A 18 -4.11 10.64 18.88
CA ALA A 18 -5.35 11.40 18.69
C ALA A 18 -5.68 11.66 17.20
N LEU A 19 -4.71 11.53 16.30
CA LEU A 19 -4.93 11.67 14.87
C LEU A 19 -5.60 10.44 14.22
N ARG A 20 -5.75 9.33 14.93
CA ARG A 20 -6.34 8.11 14.36
C ARG A 20 -7.83 8.28 14.09
N GLY A 21 -8.29 7.68 12.99
CA GLY A 21 -9.71 7.66 12.65
C GLY A 21 -10.28 9.04 12.28
N PRO A 22 -11.46 9.41 12.79
CA PRO A 22 -12.21 10.61 12.35
C PRO A 22 -11.48 11.94 12.52
N ALA A 23 -10.48 12.01 13.40
CA ALA A 23 -9.72 13.25 13.64
C ALA A 23 -8.68 13.55 12.55
N PHE A 24 -8.27 12.53 11.78
CA PHE A 24 -7.16 12.63 10.84
C PHE A 24 -7.40 13.65 9.72
N HIS A 25 -8.45 13.46 8.92
CA HIS A 25 -8.73 14.32 7.77
C HIS A 25 -9.03 15.78 8.14
N PRO A 26 -9.83 16.09 9.18
CA PRO A 26 -10.01 17.48 9.62
C PRO A 26 -8.68 18.16 9.97
N ARG A 27 -7.79 17.47 10.67
CA ARG A 27 -6.47 18.01 10.99
C ARG A 27 -5.62 18.28 9.76
N MET A 28 -5.63 17.38 8.79
CA MET A 28 -4.91 17.56 7.54
C MET A 28 -5.48 18.72 6.71
N ALA A 29 -6.80 18.90 6.70
CA ALA A 29 -7.46 20.03 6.05
C ALA A 29 -7.10 21.37 6.71
N GLU A 30 -7.04 21.44 8.05
CA GLU A 30 -6.58 22.63 8.78
C GLU A 30 -5.15 23.03 8.39
N LEU A 31 -4.24 22.07 8.28
CA LEU A 31 -2.87 22.32 7.85
C LEU A 31 -2.81 22.82 6.41
N ARG A 32 -3.55 22.15 5.52
CA ARG A 32 -3.62 22.53 4.11
C ARG A 32 -4.18 23.95 3.90
N ALA A 33 -5.14 24.36 4.72
CA ALA A 33 -5.70 25.71 4.68
C ALA A 33 -4.69 26.80 5.08
N GLN A 34 -3.64 26.48 5.84
CA GLN A 34 -2.58 27.40 6.23
C GLN A 34 -1.47 27.54 5.17
N GLY A 35 -1.36 26.58 4.25
CA GLY A 35 -0.35 26.61 3.20
C GLY A 35 -0.08 25.26 2.56
N TRP A 36 0.98 25.21 1.79
CA TRP A 36 1.39 24.00 1.08
C TRP A 36 2.46 23.19 1.82
N LEU A 37 3.00 23.72 2.92
CA LEU A 37 4.01 23.10 3.77
C LEU A 37 3.55 23.05 5.23
N ALA A 38 3.94 21.97 5.91
CA ALA A 38 3.91 21.83 7.35
C ALA A 38 5.27 21.31 7.85
N ALA A 39 5.59 21.59 9.11
CA ALA A 39 6.74 21.00 9.79
C ALA A 39 6.34 19.68 10.45
N THR A 40 7.27 18.71 10.48
CA THR A 40 7.12 17.43 11.16
C THR A 40 8.35 17.14 12.01
N PRO A 41 8.31 16.17 12.95
CA PRO A 41 9.47 15.81 13.77
C PRO A 41 10.73 15.43 12.97
N ILE A 42 10.57 14.97 11.72
CA ILE A 42 11.71 14.50 10.90
C ILE A 42 12.00 15.39 9.69
N GLY A 43 11.25 16.45 9.46
CA GLY A 43 11.44 17.34 8.30
C GLY A 43 10.19 18.11 7.91
N ALA A 44 9.99 18.33 6.62
CA ALA A 44 8.83 19.03 6.09
C ALA A 44 7.77 18.07 5.53
N MET A 45 6.53 18.54 5.48
CA MET A 45 5.43 17.85 4.81
C MET A 45 4.85 18.72 3.69
N VAL A 46 4.71 18.15 2.52
CA VAL A 46 4.08 18.77 1.35
C VAL A 46 2.61 18.35 1.31
N LEU A 47 1.72 19.35 1.23
CA LEU A 47 0.28 19.19 1.42
C LEU A 47 -0.54 19.32 0.13
N ASP A 48 0.06 19.80 -0.97
CA ASP A 48 -0.66 19.96 -2.24
C ASP A 48 -0.13 19.08 -3.36
N ARG A 49 -0.96 18.86 -4.37
CA ARG A 49 -0.68 17.95 -5.49
C ARG A 49 0.49 18.41 -6.35
N GLU A 50 0.59 19.69 -6.66
CA GLU A 50 1.62 20.21 -7.56
C GLU A 50 3.02 20.00 -6.98
N ALA A 51 3.23 20.41 -5.72
CA ALA A 51 4.49 20.18 -5.04
C ALA A 51 4.74 18.69 -4.77
N ALA A 52 3.70 17.91 -4.43
CA ALA A 52 3.78 16.46 -4.30
C ALA A 52 4.36 15.81 -5.55
N GLU A 53 3.86 16.16 -6.73
CA GLU A 53 4.37 15.63 -8.01
C GLU A 53 5.84 16.04 -8.26
N VAL A 54 6.24 17.25 -7.87
CA VAL A 54 7.64 17.68 -8.00
C VAL A 54 8.54 16.76 -7.17
N PHE A 55 8.26 16.59 -5.88
CA PHE A 55 9.10 15.75 -5.00
C PHE A 55 9.07 14.27 -5.39
N LEU A 56 7.93 13.74 -5.80
CA LEU A 56 7.82 12.32 -6.20
C LEU A 56 8.53 12.00 -7.51
N ARG A 57 8.74 12.98 -8.39
CA ARG A 57 9.33 12.80 -9.74
C ARG A 57 10.74 13.33 -9.88
N SER A 58 11.19 14.17 -8.95
CA SER A 58 12.52 14.76 -9.01
C SER A 58 13.61 13.71 -8.95
N ARG A 59 14.68 13.94 -9.72
CA ARG A 59 15.93 13.16 -9.61
C ARG A 59 16.79 13.59 -8.43
N SER A 60 16.52 14.79 -7.89
CA SER A 60 17.18 15.31 -6.69
C SER A 60 16.55 14.79 -5.40
N THR A 61 15.63 13.83 -5.49
CA THR A 61 15.02 13.16 -4.33
C THR A 61 15.02 11.65 -4.50
N THR A 62 15.20 10.92 -3.40
CA THR A 62 15.13 9.45 -3.33
C THR A 62 14.26 8.98 -2.17
N PHE A 63 13.98 7.69 -2.10
CA PHE A 63 13.33 7.09 -0.92
C PHE A 63 14.34 7.02 0.24
N PRO A 64 13.95 7.41 1.48
CA PRO A 64 14.91 7.58 2.57
C PRO A 64 15.30 6.30 3.32
N GLY A 65 14.96 5.10 2.82
CA GLY A 65 15.13 3.84 3.55
C GLY A 65 16.54 3.62 4.11
N LEU A 66 17.58 3.84 3.30
CA LEU A 66 18.97 3.73 3.78
C LEU A 66 19.33 4.80 4.81
N LYS A 67 18.77 6.01 4.70
CA LYS A 67 18.99 7.08 5.68
C LYS A 67 18.30 6.78 7.00
N LEU A 68 17.13 6.17 6.97
CA LEU A 68 16.46 5.66 8.17
C LEU A 68 17.31 4.57 8.82
N ALA A 69 17.85 3.64 8.05
CA ALA A 69 18.77 2.62 8.57
C ALA A 69 19.96 3.22 9.31
N GLU A 70 20.61 4.25 8.73
CA GLU A 70 21.70 4.98 9.39
C GLU A 70 21.24 5.63 10.70
N LEU A 71 20.11 6.33 10.70
CA LEU A 71 19.55 7.01 11.89
C LEU A 71 19.28 6.04 13.04
N PHE A 72 18.87 4.81 12.73
CA PHE A 72 18.62 3.76 13.71
C PHE A 72 19.80 2.81 13.94
N SER A 73 21.00 3.17 13.45
CA SER A 73 22.23 2.37 13.57
C SER A 73 22.06 0.94 13.06
N ILE A 74 21.36 0.79 11.92
CA ILE A 74 21.16 -0.48 11.22
C ILE A 74 22.25 -0.60 10.13
N GLU A 75 23.48 -0.87 10.56
CA GLU A 75 24.65 -0.88 9.66
C GLU A 75 24.99 -2.28 9.15
N THR A 76 24.65 -3.31 9.90
CA THR A 76 24.98 -4.72 9.62
C THR A 76 23.81 -5.63 9.97
N GLY A 77 23.87 -6.88 9.50
CA GLY A 77 22.86 -7.89 9.78
C GLY A 77 21.80 -8.00 8.68
N PRO A 78 20.84 -8.94 8.87
CA PRO A 78 19.87 -9.30 7.84
C PRO A 78 19.04 -8.11 7.34
N LEU A 79 18.56 -7.26 8.25
CA LEU A 79 17.76 -6.10 7.89
C LEU A 79 18.55 -5.05 7.11
N ALA A 80 19.82 -4.80 7.49
CA ALA A 80 20.70 -3.88 6.76
C ALA A 80 20.98 -4.38 5.33
N GLU A 81 21.14 -5.68 5.16
CA GLU A 81 21.34 -6.30 3.85
C GLU A 81 20.09 -6.27 3.00
N GLU A 82 18.92 -6.51 3.59
CA GLU A 82 17.64 -6.40 2.93
C GLU A 82 17.43 -4.98 2.41
N LEU A 83 17.56 -3.95 3.26
CA LEU A 83 17.38 -2.55 2.90
C LEU A 83 18.30 -2.10 1.76
N ARG A 84 19.57 -2.56 1.72
CA ARG A 84 20.49 -2.24 0.62
C ARG A 84 20.09 -2.86 -0.72
N ARG A 85 19.30 -3.93 -0.70
CA ARG A 85 18.85 -4.66 -1.90
C ARG A 85 17.40 -4.33 -2.27
N ASN A 86 16.69 -3.67 -1.35
CA ASN A 86 15.28 -3.35 -1.54
C ASN A 86 15.07 -2.40 -2.71
N ILE A 87 14.19 -2.76 -3.63
CA ILE A 87 13.93 -1.98 -4.86
C ILE A 87 13.44 -0.55 -4.58
N LEU A 88 12.89 -0.29 -3.38
CA LEU A 88 12.53 1.06 -2.95
C LEU A 88 13.74 1.90 -2.54
N CYS A 89 14.82 1.25 -2.07
CA CYS A 89 16.01 1.90 -1.52
C CYS A 89 17.11 2.10 -2.55
N ILE A 90 17.01 1.51 -3.73
CA ILE A 90 17.97 1.64 -4.82
C ILE A 90 17.44 2.55 -5.93
N ASP A 91 18.35 3.23 -6.60
CA ASP A 91 18.07 4.16 -7.69
C ASP A 91 18.95 3.87 -8.92
N GLY A 92 18.85 4.71 -9.94
CA GLY A 92 19.72 4.67 -11.12
C GLY A 92 19.52 3.45 -12.01
N ASP A 93 20.63 2.92 -12.51
CA ASP A 93 20.60 1.85 -13.51
C ASP A 93 20.21 0.52 -12.92
N ASP A 94 20.59 0.21 -11.71
CA ASP A 94 20.21 -1.02 -11.01
C ASP A 94 18.70 -1.06 -10.73
N HIS A 95 18.12 0.03 -10.22
CA HIS A 95 16.68 0.13 -10.06
C HIS A 95 15.97 -0.09 -11.40
N ARG A 96 16.43 0.58 -12.48
CA ARG A 96 15.83 0.46 -13.80
C ARG A 96 15.90 -0.97 -14.32
N ARG A 97 17.04 -1.64 -14.14
CA ARG A 97 17.26 -3.03 -14.54
C ARG A 97 16.27 -3.97 -13.83
N LEU A 98 16.20 -3.89 -12.50
CA LEU A 98 15.30 -4.74 -11.70
C LEU A 98 13.82 -4.45 -12.00
N ARG A 99 13.43 -3.17 -12.12
CA ARG A 99 12.06 -2.80 -12.51
C ARG A 99 11.67 -3.37 -13.87
N ASN A 100 12.55 -3.35 -14.85
CA ASN A 100 12.27 -3.90 -16.18
C ASN A 100 12.05 -5.41 -16.17
N LEU A 101 12.66 -6.13 -15.23
CA LEU A 101 12.47 -7.58 -15.10
C LEU A 101 11.10 -7.92 -14.48
N VAL A 102 10.61 -7.13 -13.53
CA VAL A 102 9.35 -7.43 -12.85
C VAL A 102 8.13 -6.75 -13.47
N ASN A 103 8.26 -5.59 -14.12
CA ASN A 103 7.15 -4.83 -14.69
C ASN A 103 6.22 -5.67 -15.60
N PRO A 104 6.70 -6.60 -16.45
CA PRO A 104 5.83 -7.42 -17.30
C PRO A 104 4.81 -8.25 -16.52
N SER A 105 5.15 -8.68 -15.30
CA SER A 105 4.28 -9.46 -14.42
C SER A 105 3.18 -8.63 -13.74
N PHE A 106 3.25 -7.28 -13.82
CA PHE A 106 2.30 -6.36 -13.16
C PHE A 106 1.59 -5.41 -14.15
N THR A 107 1.60 -5.73 -15.44
CA THR A 107 0.77 -5.00 -16.43
C THR A 107 -0.72 -5.25 -16.16
N PRO A 108 -1.65 -4.39 -16.65
CA PRO A 108 -3.09 -4.65 -16.52
C PRO A 108 -3.49 -6.06 -16.95
N ARG A 109 -3.01 -6.51 -18.10
CA ARG A 109 -3.28 -7.86 -18.62
C ARG A 109 -2.74 -8.96 -17.70
N ALA A 110 -1.55 -8.76 -17.11
CA ALA A 110 -0.97 -9.72 -16.19
C ALA A 110 -1.75 -9.78 -14.86
N ALA A 111 -2.25 -8.65 -14.37
CA ALA A 111 -3.12 -8.60 -13.20
C ALA A 111 -4.47 -9.29 -13.46
N ASP A 112 -5.10 -9.00 -14.60
CA ASP A 112 -6.42 -9.54 -14.95
C ASP A 112 -6.44 -11.08 -15.03
N ARG A 113 -5.32 -11.72 -15.36
CA ARG A 113 -5.27 -13.20 -15.41
C ARG A 113 -5.54 -13.87 -14.07
N TRP A 114 -5.33 -13.17 -12.96
CA TRP A 114 -5.55 -13.67 -11.61
C TRP A 114 -6.99 -13.49 -11.11
N ARG A 115 -7.84 -12.71 -11.80
CA ARG A 115 -9.24 -12.48 -11.40
C ARG A 115 -10.05 -13.76 -11.18
N PRO A 116 -9.93 -14.83 -11.99
CA PRO A 116 -10.64 -16.08 -11.70
C PRO A 116 -10.27 -16.70 -10.34
N ALA A 117 -8.97 -16.69 -10.00
CA ALA A 117 -8.51 -17.18 -8.70
C ALA A 117 -9.02 -16.29 -7.55
N MET A 118 -8.97 -14.96 -7.73
CA MET A 118 -9.50 -13.99 -6.77
C MET A 118 -10.97 -14.29 -6.43
N ARG A 119 -11.83 -14.54 -7.43
CA ARG A 119 -13.24 -14.90 -7.22
C ARG A 119 -13.40 -16.19 -6.44
N THR A 120 -12.63 -17.23 -6.78
CA THR A 120 -12.66 -18.49 -6.04
C THR A 120 -12.30 -18.31 -4.56
N TYR A 121 -11.33 -17.45 -4.25
CA TYR A 121 -10.96 -17.17 -2.85
C TYR A 121 -12.07 -16.39 -2.13
N LEU A 122 -12.66 -15.40 -2.78
CA LEU A 122 -13.79 -14.65 -2.24
C LEU A 122 -14.99 -15.55 -1.95
N GLU A 123 -15.32 -16.49 -2.86
CA GLU A 123 -16.37 -17.49 -2.64
C GLU A 123 -16.11 -18.33 -1.39
N GLN A 124 -14.87 -18.84 -1.23
CA GLN A 124 -14.49 -19.63 -0.06
C GLN A 124 -14.60 -18.86 1.25
N LEU A 125 -14.15 -17.60 1.26
CA LEU A 125 -14.22 -16.73 2.44
C LEU A 125 -15.67 -16.34 2.76
N TRP A 126 -16.50 -16.10 1.74
CA TRP A 126 -17.91 -15.80 1.89
C TRP A 126 -18.69 -16.96 2.50
N ASP A 127 -18.47 -18.17 2.00
CA ASP A 127 -19.14 -19.37 2.51
C ASP A 127 -18.88 -19.61 4.00
N ALA A 128 -17.76 -19.13 4.51
CA ALA A 128 -17.42 -19.26 5.93
C ALA A 128 -18.22 -18.33 6.85
N VAL A 129 -18.75 -17.20 6.34
CA VAL A 129 -19.39 -16.16 7.18
C VAL A 129 -20.86 -15.85 6.83
N ARG A 130 -21.31 -16.19 5.62
CA ARG A 130 -22.62 -15.77 5.12
C ARG A 130 -23.79 -16.18 6.02
N ALA A 131 -23.70 -17.36 6.64
CA ALA A 131 -24.78 -17.87 7.50
C ALA A 131 -24.95 -17.08 8.82
N ASP A 132 -23.87 -16.40 9.27
CA ASP A 132 -23.88 -15.63 10.53
C ASP A 132 -24.44 -14.22 10.36
N GLY A 133 -24.51 -13.70 9.12
CA GLY A 133 -24.95 -12.35 8.79
C GLY A 133 -24.07 -11.23 9.37
N ARG A 134 -22.90 -11.58 9.88
CA ARG A 134 -21.89 -10.68 10.46
C ARG A 134 -20.53 -11.32 10.53
N CYS A 135 -19.48 -10.51 10.53
CA CYS A 135 -18.11 -10.97 10.78
C CYS A 135 -17.22 -9.84 11.29
N GLU A 136 -16.06 -10.20 11.76
CA GLU A 136 -14.93 -9.28 11.88
C GLU A 136 -14.22 -9.29 10.52
N PHE A 137 -14.40 -8.21 9.74
CA PHE A 137 -14.05 -8.17 8.32
C PHE A 137 -12.54 -8.27 8.08
N VAL A 138 -11.73 -7.68 8.96
CA VAL A 138 -10.26 -7.72 8.82
C VAL A 138 -9.80 -9.17 8.87
N GLU A 139 -10.25 -9.94 9.85
CA GLU A 139 -9.85 -11.36 10.01
C GLU A 139 -10.51 -12.28 8.97
N ALA A 140 -11.77 -12.02 8.62
CA ALA A 140 -12.54 -12.90 7.75
C ALA A 140 -12.21 -12.74 6.26
N PHE A 141 -11.88 -11.53 5.81
CA PHE A 141 -11.66 -11.20 4.40
C PHE A 141 -10.37 -10.47 4.14
N ALA A 142 -10.15 -9.33 4.82
CA ALA A 142 -9.10 -8.41 4.43
C ALA A 142 -7.70 -9.01 4.56
N LYS A 143 -7.43 -9.81 5.59
CA LYS A 143 -6.16 -10.53 5.79
C LYS A 143 -5.97 -11.73 4.86
N PRO A 144 -6.92 -12.71 4.83
CA PRO A 144 -6.71 -13.92 4.05
C PRO A 144 -6.74 -13.69 2.55
N TYR A 145 -7.58 -12.79 2.04
CA TYR A 145 -7.79 -12.62 0.61
C TYR A 145 -6.51 -12.19 -0.14
N PRO A 146 -5.84 -11.07 0.18
CA PRO A 146 -4.61 -10.68 -0.49
C PRO A 146 -3.47 -11.69 -0.29
N SER A 147 -3.43 -12.36 0.87
CA SER A 147 -2.42 -13.38 1.15
C SER A 147 -2.54 -14.59 0.22
N LEU A 148 -3.75 -15.02 -0.09
CA LEU A 148 -4.03 -16.08 -1.06
C LEU A 148 -3.67 -15.64 -2.49
N VAL A 149 -3.99 -14.39 -2.85
CA VAL A 149 -3.64 -13.85 -4.17
C VAL A 149 -2.12 -13.76 -4.33
N ILE A 150 -1.41 -13.22 -3.36
CA ILE A 150 0.05 -13.12 -3.42
C ILE A 150 0.72 -14.50 -3.42
N ALA A 151 0.23 -15.47 -2.65
CA ALA A 151 0.70 -16.85 -2.73
C ALA A 151 0.61 -17.38 -4.17
N THR A 152 -0.53 -17.15 -4.84
CA THR A 152 -0.76 -17.55 -6.22
C THR A 152 0.17 -16.82 -7.20
N VAL A 153 0.29 -15.51 -7.06
CA VAL A 153 1.17 -14.67 -7.91
C VAL A 153 2.63 -15.11 -7.78
N MET A 154 3.09 -15.40 -6.57
CA MET A 154 4.45 -15.88 -6.30
C MET A 154 4.69 -17.32 -6.75
N GLY A 155 3.65 -18.13 -6.86
CA GLY A 155 3.74 -19.58 -7.08
C GLY A 155 3.96 -20.36 -5.77
N ALA A 156 3.62 -19.80 -4.63
CA ALA A 156 3.69 -20.45 -3.33
C ALA A 156 2.47 -21.36 -3.09
N PRO A 157 2.57 -22.40 -2.26
CA PRO A 157 1.41 -23.17 -1.81
C PRO A 157 0.40 -22.29 -1.09
N LEU A 158 -0.89 -22.44 -1.39
CA LEU A 158 -1.96 -21.65 -0.75
C LEU A 158 -2.03 -21.90 0.78
N SER A 159 -1.60 -23.07 1.25
CA SER A 159 -1.48 -23.37 2.69
C SER A 159 -0.50 -22.45 3.41
N ASP A 160 0.41 -21.80 2.70
CA ASP A 160 1.42 -20.91 3.26
C ASP A 160 0.92 -19.45 3.39
N ALA A 161 -0.27 -19.13 2.87
CA ALA A 161 -0.84 -17.80 2.94
C ALA A 161 -0.82 -17.17 4.36
N PRO A 162 -1.14 -17.89 5.45
CA PRO A 162 -1.03 -17.33 6.80
C PRO A 162 0.42 -16.98 7.21
N ARG A 163 1.41 -17.75 6.75
CA ARG A 163 2.83 -17.46 6.99
C ARG A 163 3.30 -16.26 6.18
N LEU A 164 2.87 -16.18 4.92
CA LEU A 164 3.15 -15.02 4.04
C LEU A 164 2.58 -13.73 4.64
N HIS A 165 1.35 -13.78 5.19
CA HIS A 165 0.78 -12.65 5.91
C HIS A 165 1.64 -12.25 7.12
N HIS A 166 2.05 -13.23 7.94
CA HIS A 166 2.88 -12.98 9.13
C HIS A 166 4.20 -12.27 8.75
N TRP A 167 4.92 -12.77 7.77
CA TRP A 167 6.17 -12.16 7.32
C TRP A 167 5.96 -10.79 6.68
N SER A 168 4.92 -10.64 5.84
CA SER A 168 4.60 -9.34 5.26
C SER A 168 4.37 -8.29 6.34
N ASN A 169 3.55 -8.60 7.34
CA ASN A 169 3.22 -7.69 8.42
C ASN A 169 4.46 -7.23 9.22
N TRP A 170 5.38 -8.17 9.53
CA TRP A 170 6.61 -7.80 10.24
C TRP A 170 7.61 -7.07 9.35
N ILE A 171 7.87 -7.57 8.15
CA ILE A 171 8.88 -6.97 7.26
C ILE A 171 8.45 -5.56 6.81
N GLN A 172 7.16 -5.33 6.58
CA GLN A 172 6.64 -4.01 6.22
C GLN A 172 6.98 -2.93 7.28
N LYS A 173 7.05 -3.30 8.54
CA LYS A 173 7.40 -2.40 9.65
C LYS A 173 8.84 -1.87 9.59
N GLN A 174 9.70 -2.39 8.71
CA GLN A 174 11.04 -1.82 8.48
C GLN A 174 11.02 -0.35 8.02
N PHE A 175 9.88 0.13 7.53
CA PHE A 175 9.67 1.51 7.11
C PHE A 175 8.95 2.36 8.17
N ASP A 176 8.68 1.81 9.34
CA ASP A 176 8.08 2.49 10.48
C ASP A 176 9.15 2.76 11.56
N ALA A 177 9.35 4.05 11.89
CA ALA A 177 10.39 4.48 12.82
C ALA A 177 10.14 3.98 14.25
N GLU A 178 8.89 3.90 14.71
CA GLU A 178 8.53 3.41 16.04
C GLU A 178 8.81 1.90 16.14
N ALA A 179 8.39 1.14 15.14
CA ALA A 179 8.62 -0.29 15.08
C ALA A 179 10.12 -0.64 15.00
N LEU A 180 10.91 0.14 14.25
CA LEU A 180 12.37 -0.04 14.21
C LEU A 180 13.03 0.18 15.57
N MET A 181 12.49 1.04 16.42
CA MET A 181 13.01 1.27 17.78
C MET A 181 12.58 0.18 18.77
N THR A 182 11.37 -0.33 18.65
CA THR A 182 10.74 -1.17 19.68
C THR A 182 10.65 -2.65 19.30
N GLU A 183 10.58 -2.97 18.01
CA GLU A 183 10.25 -4.31 17.50
C GLU A 183 11.30 -4.84 16.49
N ARG A 184 12.45 -4.20 16.38
CA ARG A 184 13.51 -4.53 15.39
C ARG A 184 13.86 -6.01 15.32
N ALA A 185 13.96 -6.69 16.48
CA ALA A 185 14.32 -8.10 16.52
C ALA A 185 13.29 -8.99 15.79
N LEU A 186 12.00 -8.67 15.90
CA LEU A 186 10.92 -9.40 15.22
C LEU A 186 10.93 -9.14 13.70
N ILE A 187 11.30 -7.91 13.30
CA ILE A 187 11.48 -7.58 11.88
C ILE A 187 12.64 -8.37 11.29
N GLU A 188 13.80 -8.40 11.98
CA GLU A 188 14.97 -9.15 11.54
C GLU A 188 14.72 -10.66 11.48
N GLU A 189 14.00 -11.23 12.45
CA GLU A 189 13.58 -12.63 12.46
C GLU A 189 12.71 -12.95 11.22
N ALA A 190 11.70 -12.13 10.95
CA ALA A 190 10.83 -12.30 9.79
C ALA A 190 11.58 -12.21 8.45
N VAL A 191 12.57 -11.30 8.34
CA VAL A 191 13.44 -11.20 7.17
C VAL A 191 14.22 -12.50 6.96
N VAL A 192 14.86 -13.04 8.00
CA VAL A 192 15.63 -14.27 7.91
C VAL A 192 14.74 -15.46 7.51
N GLU A 193 13.64 -15.64 8.21
CA GLU A 193 12.71 -16.74 7.92
C GLU A 193 12.15 -16.68 6.49
N PHE A 194 11.84 -15.46 6.01
CA PHE A 194 11.35 -15.31 4.66
C PHE A 194 12.41 -15.57 3.60
N TYR A 195 13.67 -15.17 3.83
CA TYR A 195 14.76 -15.47 2.89
C TYR A 195 14.96 -16.97 2.75
N ASP A 196 14.98 -17.72 3.88
CA ASP A 196 15.08 -19.19 3.87
C ASP A 196 13.89 -19.82 3.11
N TYR A 197 12.69 -19.30 3.32
CA TYR A 197 11.51 -19.76 2.60
C TYR A 197 11.58 -19.47 1.10
N ALA A 198 12.00 -18.27 0.72
CA ALA A 198 12.11 -17.87 -0.68
C ALA A 198 13.15 -18.70 -1.42
N ASP A 199 14.31 -19.01 -0.82
CA ASP A 199 15.31 -19.90 -1.40
C ASP A 199 14.74 -21.31 -1.64
N ALA A 200 13.97 -21.83 -0.71
CA ALA A 200 13.29 -23.11 -0.88
C ALA A 200 12.24 -23.04 -2.01
N LEU A 201 11.48 -21.95 -2.11
CA LEU A 201 10.50 -21.74 -3.17
C LEU A 201 11.17 -21.63 -4.56
N LEU A 202 12.29 -20.88 -4.67
CA LEU A 202 13.08 -20.80 -5.89
C LEU A 202 13.56 -22.18 -6.34
N THR A 203 14.08 -22.96 -5.39
CA THR A 203 14.55 -24.34 -5.63
C THR A 203 13.41 -25.21 -6.16
N ALA A 204 12.24 -25.16 -5.56
CA ALA A 204 11.07 -25.92 -5.98
C ALA A 204 10.62 -25.50 -7.39
N ARG A 205 10.61 -24.19 -7.70
CA ARG A 205 10.21 -23.67 -9.02
C ARG A 205 11.24 -23.92 -10.12
N ARG A 206 12.53 -24.03 -9.80
CA ARG A 206 13.53 -24.54 -10.75
C ARG A 206 13.26 -25.96 -11.19
N ALA A 207 12.79 -26.80 -10.28
CA ALA A 207 12.46 -28.20 -10.58
C ALA A 207 11.11 -28.35 -11.32
N ASP A 208 10.12 -27.50 -10.99
CA ASP A 208 8.77 -27.53 -11.56
C ASP A 208 8.29 -26.08 -11.88
N PRO A 209 8.71 -25.50 -13.03
CA PRO A 209 8.33 -24.15 -13.42
C PRO A 209 6.82 -24.03 -13.68
N GLY A 210 6.23 -22.93 -13.19
CA GLY A 210 4.83 -22.57 -13.39
C GLY A 210 4.65 -21.26 -14.19
N GLU A 211 3.41 -20.77 -14.23
CA GLU A 211 3.07 -19.47 -14.81
C GLU A 211 3.05 -18.36 -13.72
N ASP A 212 3.97 -18.40 -12.77
CA ASP A 212 4.06 -17.51 -11.61
C ASP A 212 5.25 -16.55 -11.72
N LEU A 213 5.33 -15.61 -10.77
CA LEU A 213 6.40 -14.61 -10.73
C LEU A 213 7.77 -15.25 -10.53
N VAL A 214 7.88 -16.21 -9.58
CA VAL A 214 9.16 -16.85 -9.27
C VAL A 214 9.71 -17.57 -10.51
N SER A 215 8.86 -18.32 -11.21
CA SER A 215 9.24 -19.00 -12.45
C SER A 215 9.68 -18.00 -13.55
N THR A 216 9.01 -16.83 -13.61
CA THR A 216 9.38 -15.76 -14.56
C THR A 216 10.75 -15.16 -14.24
N LEU A 217 11.04 -14.91 -12.94
CA LEU A 217 12.35 -14.39 -12.51
C LEU A 217 13.47 -15.40 -12.73
N LEU A 218 13.23 -16.68 -12.46
CA LEU A 218 14.20 -17.75 -12.70
C LEU A 218 14.50 -17.92 -14.21
N ALA A 219 13.53 -17.74 -15.08
CA ALA A 219 13.77 -17.74 -16.53
C ALA A 219 14.64 -16.55 -16.95
N ALA A 220 14.46 -15.37 -16.34
CA ALA A 220 15.29 -14.20 -16.62
C ALA A 220 16.73 -14.34 -16.05
N GLU A 221 16.92 -15.07 -14.94
CA GLU A 221 18.23 -15.44 -14.40
C GLU A 221 18.98 -16.36 -15.38
N ALA A 222 18.31 -17.38 -15.91
CA ALA A 222 18.89 -18.36 -16.82
C ALA A 222 19.35 -17.78 -18.17
N ASP A 223 18.73 -16.68 -18.64
CA ASP A 223 19.12 -15.96 -19.89
C ASP A 223 20.44 -15.15 -19.74
N GLY A 224 21.12 -15.26 -18.61
CA GLY A 224 22.46 -14.77 -18.33
C GLY A 224 22.57 -13.30 -17.94
N ASP A 225 23.34 -13.03 -16.88
CA ASP A 225 23.83 -11.73 -16.35
C ASP A 225 22.83 -10.64 -15.98
N ARG A 226 21.52 -10.94 -15.97
CA ARG A 226 20.51 -9.92 -15.69
C ARG A 226 19.99 -9.91 -14.26
N LEU A 227 20.12 -11.01 -13.52
CA LEU A 227 19.55 -11.20 -12.19
C LEU A 227 20.34 -12.25 -11.40
N SER A 228 20.80 -11.91 -10.22
CA SER A 228 21.38 -12.87 -9.28
C SER A 228 20.30 -13.56 -8.44
N GLU A 229 20.61 -14.72 -7.85
CA GLU A 229 19.71 -15.44 -6.96
C GLU A 229 19.25 -14.58 -5.78
N VAL A 230 20.16 -13.82 -5.16
CA VAL A 230 19.84 -12.92 -4.06
C VAL A 230 18.90 -11.79 -4.50
N GLU A 231 19.06 -11.27 -5.72
CA GLU A 231 18.13 -10.28 -6.28
C GLU A 231 16.76 -10.90 -6.56
N CYS A 232 16.71 -12.18 -7.01
CA CYS A 232 15.43 -12.90 -7.15
C CYS A 232 14.71 -12.98 -5.80
N VAL A 233 15.37 -13.44 -4.75
CA VAL A 233 14.80 -13.54 -3.39
C VAL A 233 14.28 -12.17 -2.93
N ASN A 234 15.08 -11.11 -3.10
CA ASN A 234 14.70 -9.78 -2.67
C ASN A 234 13.50 -9.24 -3.47
N LEU A 235 13.43 -9.47 -4.79
CA LEU A 235 12.26 -9.08 -5.59
C LEU A 235 10.99 -9.82 -5.14
N VAL A 236 11.10 -11.10 -4.81
CA VAL A 236 9.98 -11.88 -4.26
C VAL A 236 9.53 -11.33 -2.91
N LEU A 237 10.49 -10.96 -2.02
CA LEU A 237 10.20 -10.27 -0.76
C LEU A 237 9.47 -8.95 -0.99
N ASN A 238 9.96 -8.11 -1.92
CA ASN A 238 9.33 -6.83 -2.21
C ASN A 238 7.89 -6.97 -2.73
N VAL A 239 7.60 -8.02 -3.49
CA VAL A 239 6.22 -8.32 -3.94
C VAL A 239 5.36 -8.78 -2.77
N LEU A 240 5.90 -9.59 -1.85
CA LEU A 240 5.17 -10.00 -0.66
C LEU A 240 4.76 -8.79 0.18
N ILE A 241 5.72 -7.98 0.62
CA ILE A 241 5.44 -6.84 1.51
C ILE A 241 4.60 -5.74 0.84
N GLY A 242 4.74 -5.57 -0.47
CA GLY A 242 3.95 -4.59 -1.22
C GLY A 242 2.52 -5.05 -1.52
N GLY A 243 2.24 -6.36 -1.49
CA GLY A 243 0.98 -6.92 -2.00
C GLY A 243 -0.01 -7.39 -0.94
N VAL A 244 0.42 -7.67 0.28
CA VAL A 244 -0.46 -8.22 1.33
C VAL A 244 -1.08 -7.11 2.18
N ASP A 245 -0.29 -6.45 3.05
CA ASP A 245 -0.81 -5.51 4.05
C ASP A 245 -1.43 -4.26 3.43
N THR A 246 -0.93 -3.82 2.28
CA THR A 246 -1.47 -2.64 1.59
C THR A 246 -2.86 -2.91 1.03
N THR A 247 -3.06 -4.04 0.34
CA THR A 247 -4.37 -4.40 -0.21
C THR A 247 -5.36 -4.74 0.91
N GLN A 248 -4.90 -5.44 1.96
CA GLN A 248 -5.69 -5.68 3.18
C GLN A 248 -6.25 -4.37 3.74
N SER A 249 -5.38 -3.41 3.99
CA SER A 249 -5.77 -2.13 4.61
C SER A 249 -6.70 -1.33 3.71
N GLN A 250 -6.42 -1.28 2.40
CA GLN A 250 -7.27 -0.54 1.47
C GLN A 250 -8.64 -1.19 1.30
N LEU A 251 -8.73 -2.53 1.28
CA LEU A 251 -10.01 -3.23 1.22
C LEU A 251 -10.85 -2.99 2.49
N ALA A 252 -10.21 -3.06 3.67
CA ALA A 252 -10.88 -2.79 4.93
C ALA A 252 -11.42 -1.35 4.99
N HIS A 253 -10.63 -0.35 4.58
CA HIS A 253 -11.10 1.03 4.51
C HIS A 253 -12.21 1.24 3.48
N ALA A 254 -12.15 0.59 2.32
CA ALA A 254 -13.21 0.69 1.31
C ALA A 254 -14.55 0.15 1.85
N ILE A 255 -14.55 -0.99 2.55
CA ILE A 255 -15.76 -1.55 3.19
C ILE A 255 -16.25 -0.67 4.33
N ARG A 256 -15.34 -0.11 5.16
CA ARG A 256 -15.72 0.86 6.18
C ARG A 256 -16.44 2.08 5.57
N LEU A 257 -15.84 2.68 4.55
CA LEU A 257 -16.41 3.84 3.87
C LEU A 257 -17.80 3.54 3.27
N LEU A 258 -17.93 2.40 2.62
CA LEU A 258 -19.23 1.98 2.05
C LEU A 258 -20.28 1.68 3.13
N ALA A 259 -19.88 1.14 4.29
CA ALA A 259 -20.77 0.94 5.43
C ALA A 259 -21.19 2.26 6.10
N GLU A 260 -20.34 3.28 6.07
CA GLU A 260 -20.61 4.63 6.57
C GLU A 260 -21.44 5.49 5.58
N HIS A 261 -21.50 5.09 4.28
CA HIS A 261 -22.24 5.77 3.21
C HIS A 261 -23.24 4.80 2.55
N PRO A 262 -24.39 4.51 3.20
CA PRO A 262 -25.34 3.51 2.70
C PRO A 262 -25.88 3.78 1.30
N ASP A 263 -26.02 5.05 0.91
CA ASP A 263 -26.42 5.45 -0.45
C ASP A 263 -25.40 5.02 -1.51
N GLN A 264 -24.12 5.04 -1.18
CA GLN A 264 -23.03 4.59 -2.06
C GLN A 264 -22.98 3.05 -2.11
N TRP A 265 -23.24 2.38 -0.98
CA TRP A 265 -23.40 0.93 -0.97
C TRP A 265 -24.59 0.48 -1.82
N ASP A 266 -25.75 1.12 -1.65
CA ASP A 266 -26.97 0.81 -2.42
C ASP A 266 -26.73 0.99 -3.93
N ALA A 267 -26.01 2.04 -4.33
CA ALA A 267 -25.65 2.25 -5.73
C ALA A 267 -24.73 1.13 -6.26
N LEU A 268 -23.71 0.74 -5.49
CA LEU A 268 -22.78 -0.32 -5.86
C LEU A 268 -23.49 -1.70 -5.91
N HIS A 269 -24.38 -1.98 -4.96
CA HIS A 269 -25.21 -3.19 -4.96
C HIS A 269 -26.12 -3.28 -6.17
N ALA A 270 -26.77 -2.16 -6.53
CA ALA A 270 -27.65 -2.09 -7.70
C ALA A 270 -26.89 -2.23 -9.02
N ASP A 271 -25.66 -1.76 -9.08
CA ASP A 271 -24.78 -1.85 -10.25
C ASP A 271 -23.33 -2.19 -9.83
N PRO A 272 -22.97 -3.48 -9.73
CA PRO A 272 -21.62 -3.91 -9.40
C PRO A 272 -20.54 -3.46 -10.41
N SER A 273 -20.90 -2.98 -11.59
CA SER A 273 -19.93 -2.41 -12.55
C SER A 273 -19.31 -1.11 -12.03
N LEU A 274 -19.91 -0.46 -11.04
CA LEU A 274 -19.35 0.70 -10.34
C LEU A 274 -18.14 0.36 -9.44
N ALA A 275 -17.81 -0.92 -9.26
CA ALA A 275 -16.68 -1.33 -8.42
C ALA A 275 -15.34 -0.66 -8.82
N ALA A 276 -15.14 -0.42 -10.12
CA ALA A 276 -13.93 0.30 -10.57
C ALA A 276 -13.90 1.75 -10.05
N GLY A 277 -15.02 2.47 -10.12
CA GLY A 277 -15.16 3.83 -9.58
C GLY A 277 -15.05 3.84 -8.05
N ALA A 278 -15.67 2.89 -7.37
CA ALA A 278 -15.61 2.75 -5.92
C ALA A 278 -14.17 2.53 -5.43
N VAL A 279 -13.37 1.75 -6.15
CA VAL A 279 -11.93 1.55 -5.85
C VAL A 279 -11.16 2.85 -6.00
N GLU A 280 -11.31 3.58 -7.12
CA GLU A 280 -10.59 4.85 -7.32
C GLU A 280 -11.01 5.90 -6.29
N GLU A 281 -12.29 5.95 -5.92
CA GLU A 281 -12.77 6.88 -4.90
C GLU A 281 -12.24 6.49 -3.49
N ALA A 282 -12.22 5.21 -3.13
CA ALA A 282 -11.65 4.76 -1.87
C ALA A 282 -10.14 5.09 -1.80
N LEU A 283 -9.39 4.87 -2.88
CA LEU A 283 -7.96 5.23 -2.99
C LEU A 283 -7.72 6.74 -2.91
N ARG A 284 -8.64 7.55 -3.42
CA ARG A 284 -8.59 9.00 -3.33
C ARG A 284 -8.88 9.50 -1.91
N TYR A 285 -9.99 9.02 -1.37
CA TYR A 285 -10.58 9.52 -0.13
C TYR A 285 -9.78 9.09 1.10
N GLU A 286 -9.37 7.81 1.13
CA GLU A 286 -8.63 7.21 2.25
C GLU A 286 -7.40 6.44 1.74
N PRO A 287 -6.32 7.13 1.33
CA PRO A 287 -5.09 6.45 0.94
C PRO A 287 -4.43 5.82 2.17
N ILE A 288 -4.20 4.52 2.14
CA ILE A 288 -3.61 3.77 3.27
C ILE A 288 -2.13 4.06 3.49
N THR A 289 -1.48 4.71 2.56
CA THR A 289 -0.17 5.34 2.75
C THR A 289 -0.38 6.84 2.69
N PRO A 290 -0.85 7.46 3.80
CA PRO A 290 -1.21 8.87 3.80
C PRO A 290 -0.01 9.77 3.55
N PHE A 291 1.21 9.28 3.87
CA PHE A 291 2.47 10.00 3.71
C PHE A 291 3.50 9.13 2.99
N THR A 292 4.11 9.65 1.93
CA THR A 292 5.23 9.00 1.24
C THR A 292 6.49 9.83 1.47
N ALA A 293 7.53 9.23 2.05
CA ALA A 293 8.76 9.94 2.36
C ALA A 293 9.69 10.07 1.15
N ARG A 294 10.40 11.19 1.09
CA ARG A 294 11.55 11.46 0.22
C ARG A 294 12.66 12.12 1.02
N ILE A 295 13.89 11.92 0.58
CA ILE A 295 15.04 12.69 1.04
C ILE A 295 15.63 13.44 -0.13
N VAL A 296 15.93 14.71 0.06
CA VAL A 296 16.62 15.55 -0.92
C VAL A 296 18.09 15.14 -0.96
N VAL A 297 18.59 14.75 -2.12
CA VAL A 297 19.99 14.31 -2.31
C VAL A 297 20.88 15.40 -2.93
N GLU A 298 20.29 16.37 -3.58
CA GLU A 298 20.91 17.58 -4.13
C GLU A 298 20.03 18.77 -3.82
N ASP A 299 20.64 19.92 -3.45
CA ASP A 299 19.90 21.15 -3.17
C ASP A 299 18.88 21.43 -4.27
N MET A 300 17.63 21.67 -3.86
CA MET A 300 16.55 21.97 -4.82
C MET A 300 15.68 23.12 -4.34
N GLU A 301 15.00 23.73 -5.27
CA GLU A 301 14.05 24.83 -5.04
C GLU A 301 12.66 24.43 -5.53
N VAL A 302 11.65 24.68 -4.68
CA VAL A 302 10.24 24.50 -5.03
C VAL A 302 9.48 25.74 -4.53
N ARG A 303 8.85 26.50 -5.44
CA ARG A 303 8.04 27.70 -5.13
C ARG A 303 8.78 28.72 -4.23
N ASP A 304 9.95 29.14 -4.60
CA ASP A 304 10.77 30.11 -3.85
C ASP A 304 11.26 29.62 -2.46
N VAL A 305 11.14 28.33 -2.14
CA VAL A 305 11.67 27.71 -0.94
C VAL A 305 12.82 26.78 -1.30
N ALA A 306 13.97 26.97 -0.65
CA ALA A 306 15.14 26.12 -0.82
C ALA A 306 15.08 24.92 0.15
N PHE A 307 15.29 23.74 -0.40
CA PHE A 307 15.39 22.47 0.31
C PHE A 307 16.82 21.94 0.18
N PRO A 308 17.66 22.11 1.20
CA PRO A 308 19.04 21.60 1.17
C PRO A 308 19.09 20.06 1.10
N ALA A 309 20.17 19.53 0.55
CA ALA A 309 20.47 18.10 0.61
C ALA A 309 20.40 17.58 2.05
N GLY A 310 19.84 16.41 2.24
CA GLY A 310 19.56 15.81 3.55
C GLY A 310 18.21 16.16 4.14
N THR A 311 17.42 17.07 3.53
CA THR A 311 16.07 17.38 3.98
C THR A 311 15.15 16.19 3.74
N VAL A 312 14.44 15.73 4.79
CA VAL A 312 13.36 14.75 4.66
C VAL A 312 12.06 15.49 4.34
N VAL A 313 11.35 14.98 3.34
CA VAL A 313 10.07 15.54 2.90
C VAL A 313 9.03 14.42 2.87
N LEU A 314 7.96 14.58 3.65
CA LEU A 314 6.78 13.74 3.56
C LEU A 314 5.82 14.33 2.52
N VAL A 315 5.36 13.52 1.60
CA VAL A 315 4.34 13.89 0.61
C VAL A 315 2.99 13.37 1.08
N ALA A 316 2.08 14.27 1.43
CA ALA A 316 0.77 13.92 1.95
C ALA A 316 -0.21 13.58 0.81
N ALA A 317 -0.35 12.30 0.50
CA ALA A 317 -1.31 11.82 -0.49
C ALA A 317 -2.76 12.13 -0.08
N CYS A 318 -3.07 12.09 1.22
CA CYS A 318 -4.39 12.35 1.77
C CYS A 318 -4.91 13.77 1.48
N THR A 319 -4.04 14.77 1.38
CA THR A 319 -4.42 16.14 0.98
C THR A 319 -4.23 16.37 -0.52
N ALA A 320 -3.13 15.87 -1.10
CA ALA A 320 -2.86 16.02 -2.53
C ALA A 320 -3.97 15.41 -3.41
N ASN A 321 -4.59 14.30 -2.99
CA ASN A 321 -5.70 13.69 -3.70
C ASN A 321 -7.02 14.48 -3.61
N ARG A 322 -7.08 15.50 -2.77
CA ARG A 322 -8.24 16.42 -2.64
C ARG A 322 -8.08 17.71 -3.44
N ASP A 323 -6.88 18.02 -3.89
CA ASP A 323 -6.61 19.24 -4.66
C ASP A 323 -7.24 19.16 -6.07
N GLY A 324 -7.97 20.23 -6.43
CA GLY A 324 -8.61 20.35 -7.74
C GLY A 324 -9.81 19.42 -7.96
N VAL A 325 -10.36 18.88 -6.88
CA VAL A 325 -11.54 18.02 -6.87
C VAL A 325 -12.73 18.83 -6.36
N GLU A 326 -13.87 18.72 -7.02
CA GLU A 326 -15.11 19.35 -6.55
C GLU A 326 -15.64 18.59 -5.34
N ASP A 327 -16.01 19.31 -4.28
CA ASP A 327 -16.50 18.72 -3.03
C ASP A 327 -15.59 17.56 -2.51
N PRO A 328 -14.31 17.85 -2.20
CA PRO A 328 -13.28 16.82 -2.03
C PRO A 328 -13.51 15.91 -0.82
N ASP A 329 -14.31 16.36 0.15
CA ASP A 329 -14.63 15.61 1.37
C ASP A 329 -15.92 14.80 1.23
N ARG A 330 -16.59 14.83 0.09
CA ARG A 330 -17.68 13.93 -0.24
C ARG A 330 -17.12 12.62 -0.82
N PHE A 331 -17.52 11.50 -0.23
CA PHE A 331 -17.26 10.16 -0.77
C PHE A 331 -18.32 9.85 -1.84
N ASP A 332 -17.90 9.67 -3.10
CA ASP A 332 -18.77 9.49 -4.25
C ASP A 332 -18.17 8.50 -5.25
N ILE A 333 -18.68 7.27 -5.29
CA ILE A 333 -18.15 6.18 -6.14
C ILE A 333 -18.38 6.41 -7.64
N THR A 334 -19.18 7.42 -8.01
CA THR A 334 -19.44 7.80 -9.39
C THR A 334 -18.60 8.97 -9.86
N ARG A 335 -17.68 9.45 -9.03
CA ARG A 335 -16.82 10.59 -9.29
C ARG A 335 -15.97 10.40 -10.56
N THR A 336 -15.90 11.47 -11.38
CA THR A 336 -15.11 11.49 -12.62
C THR A 336 -13.99 12.54 -12.62
N ASP A 337 -13.98 13.44 -11.65
CA ASP A 337 -13.03 14.55 -11.52
C ASP A 337 -11.86 14.28 -10.56
N GLY A 338 -11.72 13.06 -10.02
CA GLY A 338 -10.67 12.68 -9.05
C GLY A 338 -9.23 12.88 -9.55
N GLY A 339 -9.05 12.96 -10.87
CA GLY A 339 -7.76 13.20 -11.49
C GLY A 339 -6.75 12.07 -11.24
N ARG A 340 -5.46 12.40 -11.36
CA ARG A 340 -4.40 11.43 -11.08
C ARG A 340 -4.11 11.37 -9.59
N LEU A 341 -4.24 10.19 -9.01
CA LEU A 341 -3.99 9.97 -7.58
C LEU A 341 -2.48 9.88 -7.28
N THR A 342 -2.09 10.41 -6.14
CA THR A 342 -0.74 10.25 -5.57
C THR A 342 -0.63 9.05 -4.62
N THR A 343 -1.72 8.34 -4.37
CA THR A 343 -1.80 7.15 -3.51
C THR A 343 -0.77 6.08 -3.87
N PHE A 344 -0.54 5.87 -5.16
CA PHE A 344 0.48 4.95 -5.67
C PHE A 344 1.84 5.60 -5.92
N GLY A 345 2.05 6.83 -5.42
CA GLY A 345 3.26 7.61 -5.68
C GLY A 345 3.33 8.10 -7.12
N ALA A 346 4.53 8.52 -7.52
CA ALA A 346 4.84 8.92 -8.90
C ALA A 346 6.34 8.72 -9.22
N GLY A 347 6.73 8.96 -10.48
CA GLY A 347 8.12 8.83 -10.92
C GLY A 347 8.59 7.38 -11.00
N ILE A 348 9.89 7.18 -10.77
CA ILE A 348 10.54 5.87 -10.92
C ILE A 348 10.05 4.83 -9.90
N HIS A 349 9.62 5.28 -8.71
CA HIS A 349 9.07 4.45 -7.65
C HIS A 349 7.53 4.38 -7.67
N TYR A 350 6.86 4.72 -8.78
CA TYR A 350 5.43 4.46 -8.91
C TYR A 350 5.13 3.00 -8.58
N CYS A 351 4.09 2.73 -7.79
CA CYS A 351 3.76 1.40 -7.27
C CYS A 351 3.74 0.34 -8.38
N LEU A 352 4.57 -0.68 -8.23
CA LEU A 352 4.65 -1.81 -9.16
C LEU A 352 3.33 -2.57 -9.22
N GLY A 353 2.73 -2.83 -8.04
CA GLY A 353 1.51 -3.61 -7.87
C GLY A 353 0.21 -2.86 -8.14
N ALA A 354 0.24 -1.60 -8.60
CA ALA A 354 -0.97 -0.76 -8.71
C ALA A 354 -2.11 -1.39 -9.53
N ASN A 355 -1.79 -2.14 -10.59
CA ASN A 355 -2.80 -2.82 -11.39
C ASN A 355 -3.36 -4.07 -10.69
N LEU A 356 -2.50 -4.83 -9.99
CA LEU A 356 -2.92 -5.99 -9.22
C LEU A 356 -3.81 -5.57 -8.05
N ALA A 357 -3.40 -4.55 -7.28
CA ALA A 357 -4.17 -4.01 -6.17
C ALA A 357 -5.57 -3.53 -6.64
N ARG A 358 -5.64 -2.81 -7.78
CA ARG A 358 -6.93 -2.42 -8.36
C ARG A 358 -7.78 -3.62 -8.75
N ALA A 359 -7.18 -4.65 -9.35
CA ALA A 359 -7.92 -5.87 -9.72
C ALA A 359 -8.47 -6.59 -8.48
N GLU A 360 -7.66 -6.74 -7.43
CA GLU A 360 -8.09 -7.35 -6.17
C GLU A 360 -9.23 -6.57 -5.51
N LEU A 361 -9.08 -5.26 -5.38
CA LEU A 361 -10.11 -4.39 -4.78
C LEU A 361 -11.40 -4.40 -5.59
N GLN A 362 -11.32 -4.37 -6.93
CA GLN A 362 -12.48 -4.43 -7.82
C GLN A 362 -13.23 -5.76 -7.69
N GLU A 363 -12.50 -6.89 -7.69
CA GLU A 363 -13.11 -8.20 -7.49
C GLU A 363 -13.72 -8.31 -6.08
N GLY A 364 -13.01 -7.83 -5.05
CA GLY A 364 -13.50 -7.83 -3.66
C GLY A 364 -14.79 -7.02 -3.49
N LEU A 365 -14.80 -5.76 -3.93
CA LEU A 365 -15.99 -4.89 -3.81
C LEU A 365 -17.14 -5.36 -4.68
N GLY A 366 -16.87 -5.73 -5.94
CA GLY A 366 -17.91 -6.23 -6.85
C GLY A 366 -18.53 -7.55 -6.37
N PHE A 367 -17.70 -8.46 -5.84
CA PHE A 367 -18.20 -9.72 -5.26
C PHE A 367 -19.09 -9.46 -4.04
N LEU A 368 -18.61 -8.68 -3.08
CA LEU A 368 -19.35 -8.41 -1.85
C LEU A 368 -20.65 -7.64 -2.16
N ALA A 369 -20.63 -6.68 -3.08
CA ALA A 369 -21.83 -5.96 -3.50
C ALA A 369 -22.87 -6.87 -4.17
N ALA A 370 -22.46 -7.89 -4.92
CA ALA A 370 -23.37 -8.85 -5.51
C ALA A 370 -24.04 -9.78 -4.47
N HIS A 371 -23.35 -10.04 -3.34
CA HIS A 371 -23.80 -11.01 -2.32
C HIS A 371 -24.45 -10.36 -1.10
N ILE A 372 -24.23 -9.09 -0.86
CA ILE A 372 -24.71 -8.35 0.32
C ILE A 372 -25.72 -7.29 -0.13
N GLU A 373 -26.97 -7.45 0.24
CA GLU A 373 -28.05 -6.45 -0.01
C GLU A 373 -27.85 -5.21 0.89
N ARG A 374 -27.49 -5.41 2.17
CA ARG A 374 -27.31 -4.34 3.15
C ARG A 374 -26.05 -4.55 3.95
N LEU A 375 -25.21 -3.53 4.00
CA LEU A 375 -23.96 -3.50 4.74
C LEU A 375 -24.04 -2.44 5.85
N GLU A 376 -23.64 -2.79 7.08
CA GLU A 376 -23.62 -1.89 8.23
C GLU A 376 -22.43 -2.19 9.15
N LEU A 377 -21.93 -1.18 9.85
CA LEU A 377 -21.01 -1.41 10.96
C LEU A 377 -21.73 -2.10 12.14
N ASP A 378 -21.08 -3.10 12.74
CA ASP A 378 -21.57 -3.81 13.95
C ASP A 378 -20.71 -3.45 15.18
N GLY A 379 -20.32 -2.21 15.28
CA GLY A 379 -19.48 -1.62 16.32
C GLY A 379 -18.50 -0.61 15.78
N ASN A 380 -17.63 -0.09 16.62
CA ASN A 380 -16.64 0.91 16.20
C ASN A 380 -15.43 0.23 15.55
N PRO A 381 -14.98 0.74 14.39
CA PRO A 381 -13.69 0.37 13.82
C PRO A 381 -12.55 0.73 14.79
N VAL A 382 -11.48 -0.08 14.78
CA VAL A 382 -10.23 0.23 15.49
C VAL A 382 -9.18 0.57 14.44
N TYR A 383 -8.64 1.78 14.54
CA TYR A 383 -7.69 2.31 13.58
C TYR A 383 -6.25 2.07 14.04
N GLY A 384 -5.40 1.66 13.12
CA GLY A 384 -3.96 1.62 13.29
C GLY A 384 -3.31 3.01 13.33
N GLY A 385 -1.99 3.07 13.41
CA GLY A 385 -1.23 4.31 13.32
C GLY A 385 -1.26 4.90 11.91
N VAL A 386 -1.14 6.22 11.80
CA VAL A 386 -1.04 6.92 10.51
C VAL A 386 0.37 6.90 9.93
N THR A 387 1.34 6.36 10.67
CA THR A 387 2.70 6.08 10.21
C THR A 387 2.75 4.77 9.42
N GLY A 388 3.54 4.72 8.35
CA GLY A 388 3.62 3.51 7.52
C GLY A 388 2.32 3.22 6.77
N ILE A 389 1.68 2.08 7.06
CA ILE A 389 0.38 1.70 6.49
C ILE A 389 -0.73 2.02 7.47
N TYR A 390 -1.58 2.97 7.10
CA TYR A 390 -2.78 3.33 7.84
C TYR A 390 -3.88 2.30 7.58
N GLY A 391 -3.97 1.31 8.44
CA GLY A 391 -4.92 0.22 8.35
C GLY A 391 -5.98 0.26 9.43
N LEU A 392 -6.83 -0.77 9.43
CA LEU A 392 -7.77 -1.07 10.49
C LEU A 392 -7.33 -2.35 11.19
N ASP A 393 -7.18 -2.27 12.52
CA ASP A 393 -6.89 -3.44 13.35
C ASP A 393 -8.17 -4.29 13.53
N ARG A 394 -9.34 -3.64 13.45
CA ARG A 394 -10.64 -4.28 13.59
C ARG A 394 -11.73 -3.54 12.82
N LEU A 395 -12.58 -4.30 12.11
CA LEU A 395 -13.76 -3.79 11.40
C LEU A 395 -14.94 -4.76 11.56
N PRO A 396 -15.72 -4.67 12.65
CA PRO A 396 -16.91 -5.49 12.79
C PRO A 396 -18.02 -5.00 11.87
N ILE A 397 -18.56 -5.89 11.05
CA ILE A 397 -19.68 -5.60 10.14
C ILE A 397 -20.81 -6.58 10.36
N ARG A 398 -22.03 -6.13 10.04
CA ARG A 398 -23.19 -6.98 9.84
C ARG A 398 -23.77 -6.73 8.46
N PHE A 399 -24.39 -7.76 7.92
CA PHE A 399 -24.91 -7.71 6.57
C PHE A 399 -26.16 -8.57 6.39
N LYS A 400 -26.94 -8.21 5.40
CA LYS A 400 -28.04 -9.04 4.90
C LYS A 400 -27.62 -9.63 3.56
N GLU A 401 -27.66 -10.97 3.46
CA GLU A 401 -27.38 -11.66 2.20
C GLU A 401 -28.41 -11.29 1.13
N SER A 402 -27.93 -11.08 -0.09
CA SER A 402 -28.80 -10.84 -1.25
C SER A 402 -29.59 -12.09 -1.57
N THR A 403 -30.87 -11.92 -1.84
CA THR A 403 -31.68 -13.02 -2.37
C THR A 403 -31.31 -13.22 -3.85
N PRO A 404 -30.96 -14.44 -4.29
CA PRO A 404 -30.68 -14.65 -5.70
C PRO A 404 -31.85 -14.21 -6.54
N PRO A 405 -31.63 -13.56 -7.70
CA PRO A 405 -32.73 -13.23 -8.61
C PRO A 405 -33.46 -14.51 -8.96
N SER A 406 -34.82 -14.47 -8.78
CA SER A 406 -35.74 -15.56 -9.04
C SER A 406 -35.80 -15.94 -10.51
#